data_58e4756708cfaa623d6b2f6c6452c194
#
_entry.id   58e4756708cfaa623d6b2f6c6452c194
#
_cell.length_a   1.000
_cell.length_b   1.000
_cell.length_c   1.000
_cell.angle_alpha   90.00
_cell.angle_beta   90.00
_cell.angle_gamma   90.00
#
_symmetry.space_group_name_H-M   'P 1'
#
loop_
_entity.id
_entity.type
_entity.pdbx_description
1 polymer ?
#
loop_
_entity_poly.entity_id
_entity_poly.type
_entity_poly.pdbx_seq_one_letter_code
_entity_poly.pdbx_strand_id
1 'polypeptide(L)'
;TDWSAIPETRHAGDAGEALWRTQVFGPEDNRIRVRMVEYTPGYVSDHWCEKGHILLCLEGEMETTLADGRVFLLRPGVSYQVADGAEPHRSVSPKGAKLFIVD
;
A
#
# COMPACT_ATOMS: atom_id res chain seq x y z
N THR A 1 -3.99 -17.03 6.70
CA THR A 1 -2.57 -16.66 6.71
C THR A 1 -2.16 -16.08 8.05
N ASP A 2 -1.16 -16.68 8.66
CA ASP A 2 -0.51 -16.07 9.82
C ASP A 2 0.60 -15.15 9.32
N TRP A 3 0.36 -13.85 9.35
CA TRP A 3 1.28 -12.85 8.83
C TRP A 3 2.60 -12.79 9.59
N SER A 4 2.61 -13.17 10.86
CA SER A 4 3.85 -13.22 11.65
C SER A 4 4.84 -14.30 11.14
N ALA A 5 4.33 -15.29 10.42
CA ALA A 5 5.14 -16.36 9.83
C ALA A 5 5.67 -16.03 8.43
N ILE A 6 5.20 -14.95 7.80
CA ILE A 6 5.61 -14.54 6.46
C ILE A 6 6.86 -13.67 6.55
N PRO A 7 7.94 -13.99 5.81
CA PRO A 7 9.14 -13.16 5.79
C PRO A 7 8.86 -11.73 5.34
N GLU A 8 9.53 -10.79 5.97
CA GLU A 8 9.43 -9.36 5.65
C GLU A 8 10.47 -8.99 4.62
N THR A 9 10.07 -8.22 3.60
CA THR A 9 10.98 -7.62 2.62
C THR A 9 10.96 -6.11 2.73
N ARG A 10 12.08 -5.45 2.44
CA ARG A 10 12.24 -4.00 2.55
C ARG A 10 12.28 -3.37 1.17
N HIS A 11 11.56 -2.27 1.02
CA HIS A 11 11.47 -1.52 -0.22
C HIS A 11 11.68 -0.03 0.08
N ALA A 12 12.77 0.54 -0.43
CA ALA A 12 13.05 1.95 -0.24
C ALA A 12 12.06 2.83 -1.01
N GLY A 13 11.56 3.88 -0.36
CA GLY A 13 10.85 4.96 -1.03
C GLY A 13 11.82 6.07 -1.45
N ASP A 14 11.29 7.19 -1.94
CA ASP A 14 12.06 8.43 -2.09
C ASP A 14 12.53 8.95 -0.73
N ALA A 15 11.74 8.66 0.31
CA ALA A 15 12.10 8.80 1.70
C ALA A 15 11.48 7.65 2.47
N GLY A 16 12.14 7.20 3.54
CA GLY A 16 11.66 6.09 4.35
C GLY A 16 11.64 4.76 3.63
N GLU A 17 11.00 3.78 4.23
CA GLU A 17 10.91 2.41 3.74
C GLU A 17 9.49 1.87 3.86
N ALA A 18 9.15 0.95 2.95
CA ALA A 18 7.98 0.09 3.06
C ALA A 18 8.46 -1.33 3.41
N LEU A 19 7.83 -1.94 4.41
CA LEU A 19 8.13 -3.30 4.86
C LEU A 19 6.95 -4.18 4.45
N TRP A 20 7.20 -5.17 3.60
CA TRP A 20 6.14 -6.00 3.03
C TRP A 20 6.20 -7.43 3.53
N ARG A 21 5.04 -7.98 3.84
CA ARG A 21 4.80 -9.41 3.96
C ARG A 21 3.78 -9.76 2.88
N THR A 22 4.17 -10.65 1.96
CA THR A 22 3.41 -10.87 0.72
C THR A 22 2.98 -12.32 0.58
N GLN A 23 1.72 -12.52 0.19
CA GLN A 23 1.17 -13.82 -0.22
C GLN A 23 0.49 -13.66 -1.58
N VAL A 24 0.65 -14.68 -2.42
CA VAL A 24 0.06 -14.69 -3.76
C VAL A 24 -0.83 -15.93 -3.89
N PHE A 25 -2.04 -15.74 -4.38
CA PHE A 25 -3.04 -16.79 -4.54
C PHE A 25 -3.58 -16.81 -5.96
N GLY A 26 -3.95 -18.02 -6.41
CA GLY A 26 -4.58 -18.22 -7.70
C GLY A 26 -3.62 -18.56 -8.83
N PRO A 27 -4.16 -19.03 -9.97
CA PRO A 27 -3.37 -19.33 -11.16
C PRO A 27 -2.80 -18.06 -11.80
N GLU A 28 -1.80 -18.23 -12.66
CA GLU A 28 -1.05 -17.11 -13.24
C GLU A 28 -1.92 -16.06 -13.95
N ASP A 29 -3.02 -16.48 -14.55
CA ASP A 29 -3.95 -15.62 -15.28
C ASP A 29 -5.07 -15.04 -14.40
N ASN A 30 -5.17 -15.46 -13.15
CA ASN A 30 -6.18 -14.98 -12.20
C ASN A 30 -5.60 -14.93 -10.78
N ARG A 31 -4.53 -14.18 -10.64
CA ARG A 31 -3.74 -14.10 -9.40
C ARG A 31 -4.11 -12.87 -8.61
N ILE A 32 -4.26 -13.04 -7.30
CA ILE A 32 -4.33 -11.94 -6.35
C ILE A 32 -3.07 -11.91 -5.50
N ARG A 33 -2.59 -10.72 -5.21
CA ARG A 33 -1.50 -10.48 -4.28
C ARG A 33 -2.07 -9.81 -3.04
N VAL A 34 -1.78 -10.38 -1.88
CA VAL A 34 -2.22 -9.86 -0.59
C VAL A 34 -0.98 -9.48 0.22
N ARG A 35 -0.97 -8.29 0.77
CA ARG A 35 0.20 -7.79 1.51
C ARG A 35 -0.21 -7.15 2.83
N MET A 36 0.58 -7.43 3.86
CA MET A 36 0.65 -6.59 5.05
C MET A 36 1.83 -5.65 4.86
N VAL A 37 1.58 -4.37 4.87
CA VAL A 37 2.58 -3.34 4.57
C VAL A 37 2.71 -2.40 5.76
N GLU A 38 3.94 -2.11 6.17
CA GLU A 38 4.25 -1.09 7.16
C GLU A 38 5.11 -0.01 6.50
N TYR A 39 4.67 1.23 6.60
CA TYR A 39 5.46 2.39 6.19
C TYR A 39 6.15 2.98 7.40
N THR A 40 7.47 3.20 7.30
CA THR A 40 8.19 3.92 8.34
C THR A 40 7.80 5.41 8.34
N PRO A 41 7.90 6.12 9.48
CA PRO A 41 7.61 7.54 9.53
C PRO A 41 8.41 8.34 8.49
N GLY A 42 7.73 9.19 7.75
CA GLY A 42 8.34 9.97 6.67
C GLY A 42 8.40 9.26 5.31
N TYR A 43 7.74 8.12 5.17
CA TYR A 43 7.73 7.39 3.90
C TYR A 43 7.12 8.22 2.77
N VAL A 44 7.80 8.23 1.63
CA VAL A 44 7.32 8.78 0.36
C VAL A 44 7.57 7.72 -0.73
N SER A 45 6.52 7.33 -1.42
CA SER A 45 6.60 6.35 -2.51
C SER A 45 7.51 6.84 -3.64
N ASP A 46 8.30 5.94 -4.22
CA ASP A 46 9.27 6.25 -5.27
C ASP A 46 8.68 6.26 -6.68
N HIS A 47 7.40 5.94 -6.83
CA HIS A 47 6.75 5.90 -8.14
C HIS A 47 5.24 6.14 -8.03
N TRP A 48 4.64 6.45 -9.19
CA TRP A 48 3.19 6.46 -9.37
C TRP A 48 2.71 5.06 -9.69
N CYS A 49 1.76 4.55 -8.91
CA CYS A 49 1.22 3.21 -9.09
C CYS A 49 -0.06 3.27 -9.94
N GLU A 50 -0.14 2.41 -10.96
CA GLU A 50 -1.31 2.30 -11.83
C GLU A 50 -2.09 0.99 -11.63
N LYS A 51 -1.65 0.14 -10.72
CA LYS A 51 -2.34 -1.13 -10.43
C LYS A 51 -3.63 -0.91 -9.64
N GLY A 52 -4.59 -1.78 -9.89
CA GLY A 52 -5.79 -1.88 -9.08
C GLY A 52 -5.47 -2.41 -7.69
N HIS A 53 -5.92 -1.66 -6.68
CA HIS A 53 -5.65 -1.98 -5.29
C HIS A 53 -6.89 -1.80 -4.44
N ILE A 54 -6.90 -2.57 -3.35
CA ILE A 54 -7.69 -2.25 -2.17
C ILE A 54 -6.69 -2.03 -1.05
N LEU A 55 -6.68 -0.82 -0.48
CA LEU A 55 -5.81 -0.45 0.64
C LEU A 55 -6.67 -0.15 1.85
N LEU A 56 -6.50 -0.92 2.91
CA LEU A 56 -7.17 -0.68 4.19
C LEU A 56 -6.13 -0.26 5.22
N CYS A 57 -6.28 0.93 5.78
CA CYS A 57 -5.42 1.39 6.87
C CYS A 57 -5.80 0.69 8.18
N LEU A 58 -4.82 0.07 8.84
CA LEU A 58 -4.99 -0.63 10.12
C LEU A 58 -4.47 0.20 11.29
N GLU A 59 -3.34 0.88 11.10
CA GLU A 59 -2.69 1.72 12.11
C GLU A 59 -2.02 2.92 11.45
N GLY A 60 -1.87 4.00 12.19
CA GLY A 60 -1.21 5.22 11.71
C GLY A 60 -2.05 5.99 10.70
N GLU A 61 -1.38 6.70 9.83
CA GLU A 61 -2.02 7.53 8.79
C GLU A 61 -1.18 7.52 7.52
N MET A 62 -1.86 7.53 6.37
CA MET A 62 -1.21 7.76 5.09
C MET A 62 -2.07 8.64 4.20
N GLU A 63 -1.43 9.36 3.28
CA GLU A 63 -2.10 10.10 2.23
C GLU A 63 -1.89 9.42 0.89
N THR A 64 -2.98 9.23 0.15
CA THR A 64 -2.93 8.82 -1.25
C THR A 64 -3.18 10.04 -2.11
N THR A 65 -2.20 10.40 -2.92
CA THR A 65 -2.27 11.52 -3.84
C THR A 65 -2.49 11.00 -5.26
N LEU A 66 -3.51 11.53 -5.94
CA LEU A 66 -3.78 11.22 -7.33
C LEU A 66 -3.04 12.18 -8.27
N ALA A 67 -2.84 11.78 -9.51
CA ALA A 67 -2.13 12.59 -10.50
C ALA A 67 -2.81 13.92 -10.78
N ASP A 68 -4.13 14.03 -10.59
CA ASP A 68 -4.89 15.27 -10.73
C ASP A 68 -4.84 16.18 -9.52
N GLY A 69 -4.11 15.81 -8.47
CA GLY A 69 -3.90 16.60 -7.26
C GLY A 69 -4.86 16.31 -6.12
N ARG A 70 -5.86 15.45 -6.29
CA ARG A 70 -6.73 15.05 -5.18
C ARG A 70 -5.92 14.24 -4.16
N VAL A 71 -6.20 14.47 -2.88
CA VAL A 71 -5.53 13.79 -1.77
C VAL A 71 -6.59 13.14 -0.87
N PHE A 72 -6.39 11.87 -0.55
CA PHE A 72 -7.24 11.13 0.37
C PHE A 72 -6.43 10.72 1.59
N LEU A 73 -6.90 11.09 2.78
CA LEU A 73 -6.28 10.68 4.04
C LEU A 73 -6.87 9.33 4.48
N LEU A 74 -5.98 8.35 4.67
CA LEU A 74 -6.33 7.06 5.24
C LEU A 74 -5.86 7.01 6.69
N ARG A 75 -6.78 6.66 7.57
CA ARG A 75 -6.56 6.42 9.00
C ARG A 75 -7.20 5.08 9.36
N PRO A 76 -7.01 4.54 10.58
CA PRO A 76 -7.52 3.22 10.93
C PRO A 76 -9.01 3.06 10.59
N GLY A 77 -9.32 2.02 9.81
CA GLY A 77 -10.66 1.71 9.34
C GLY A 77 -11.07 2.37 8.02
N VAL A 78 -10.22 3.22 7.44
CA VAL A 78 -10.50 3.88 6.15
C VAL A 78 -9.78 3.12 5.03
N SER A 79 -10.49 2.88 3.93
CA SER A 79 -9.93 2.22 2.76
C SER A 79 -9.95 3.12 1.53
N TYR A 80 -9.02 2.86 0.61
CA TYR A 80 -8.98 3.42 -0.73
C TYR A 80 -8.98 2.27 -1.73
N GLN A 81 -9.76 2.38 -2.80
CA GLN A 81 -9.81 1.38 -3.84
C GLN A 81 -9.73 2.05 -5.20
N VAL A 82 -8.99 1.40 -6.11
CA VAL A 82 -8.79 1.89 -7.48
C VAL A 82 -8.65 0.71 -8.42
N ALA A 83 -9.32 0.77 -9.57
CA ALA A 83 -9.20 -0.23 -10.61
C ALA A 83 -7.86 -0.09 -11.37
N ASP A 84 -7.40 -1.18 -11.97
CA ASP A 84 -6.18 -1.17 -12.80
C ASP A 84 -6.26 -0.12 -13.90
N GLY A 85 -5.21 0.71 -14.00
CA GLY A 85 -5.09 1.74 -15.03
C GLY A 85 -6.04 2.92 -14.89
N ALA A 86 -6.90 2.94 -13.87
CA ALA A 86 -7.91 3.98 -13.75
C ALA A 86 -7.33 5.31 -13.29
N GLU A 87 -6.54 5.30 -12.21
CA GLU A 87 -5.98 6.52 -11.63
C GLU A 87 -4.58 6.27 -11.05
N PRO A 88 -3.53 6.86 -11.63
CA PRO A 88 -2.21 6.83 -11.01
C PRO A 88 -2.24 7.48 -9.63
N HIS A 89 -1.59 6.84 -8.65
CA HIS A 89 -1.59 7.31 -7.28
C HIS A 89 -0.22 7.08 -6.60
N ARG A 90 0.05 7.89 -5.58
CA ARG A 90 1.26 7.85 -4.76
C ARG A 90 0.90 7.88 -3.30
N SER A 91 1.71 7.21 -2.49
CA SER A 91 1.51 7.13 -1.03
C SER A 91 2.55 7.94 -0.29
N VAL A 92 2.11 8.69 0.71
CA VAL A 92 2.96 9.44 1.64
C VAL A 92 2.47 9.17 3.05
N SER A 93 3.37 8.85 3.96
CA SER A 93 3.02 8.58 5.36
C SER A 93 3.98 9.29 6.32
N PRO A 94 3.68 10.55 6.68
CA PRO A 94 4.56 11.32 7.58
C PRO A 94 4.78 10.68 8.94
N LYS A 95 3.77 10.00 9.47
CA LYS A 95 3.80 9.38 10.80
C LYS A 95 4.03 7.87 10.80
N GLY A 96 4.10 7.26 9.63
CA GLY A 96 4.07 5.81 9.49
C GLY A 96 2.65 5.26 9.49
N ALA A 97 2.48 4.06 8.94
CA ALA A 97 1.19 3.40 8.84
C ALA A 97 1.36 1.90 8.66
N LYS A 98 0.32 1.16 9.03
CA LYS A 98 0.17 -0.26 8.68
C LYS A 98 -1.07 -0.42 7.83
N LEU A 99 -0.93 -1.18 6.73
CA LEU A 99 -1.96 -1.34 5.71
C LEU A 99 -2.15 -2.81 5.36
N PHE A 100 -3.38 -3.15 5.02
CA PHE A 100 -3.72 -4.39 4.36
C PHE A 100 -4.04 -4.06 2.90
N ILE A 101 -3.29 -4.64 1.96
CA ILE A 101 -3.39 -4.30 0.54
C ILE A 101 -3.69 -5.56 -0.26
N VAL A 102 -4.66 -5.46 -1.16
CA VAL A 102 -5.02 -6.51 -2.13
C VAL A 102 -4.92 -5.94 -3.54
N ASP A 103 -4.12 -6.59 -4.38
CA ASP A 103 -3.96 -6.19 -5.78
C ASP A 103 -3.65 -7.35 -6.78
#